data_74d06a37e5fdfd750cfdecd6c3ee4270
#
_entry.id   74d06a37e5fdfd750cfdecd6c3ee4270
#
_cell.length_a   1.000
_cell.length_b   1.000
_cell.length_c   1.000
_cell.angle_alpha   90.00
_cell.angle_beta   90.00
_cell.angle_gamma   90.00
#
_symmetry.space_group_name_H-M   'P 1'
#
loop_
_entity.id
_entity.type
_entity.pdbx_description
1 polymer ?
#
loop_
_entity_poly.entity_id
_entity_poly.type
_entity_poly.pdbx_seq_one_letter_code
_entity_poly.pdbx_strand_id
1 'polypeptide(L)'
;MIGNSGWRRGLLLGLGGVLAVMMANATATYAQDEPSEASETVRREAREQVARAKATQSLAAGAEMPGEGVAYSDVLSDPDQPEINLLYVKSLIARGNIQLAAATTERLLLIYPEADDVRLLYAILLYRMDVLDEASVQLDILEQHQPTGAIKAEAARYRELIKQRLSPLKRSASLSIGMHYDTNRNSFPDNDLFLIRDTRFRIPGGEENDWGRIAIGSAQISRDIEQQNLQQVFADLAVLRDDQVEIDELDVSAFLLNAGILYRTIYGDLIPRVHASWIELNEQKYSQDYSVSLLGQRPVFKGRIKAFAEVTTGWRRYNNTRLLPFSSEQDGDYQRYEIGGARQFDALTSLRVTAAVNNIDADLPYEGYDGFDINATLSRLLPRGAFLLASVNFERQYYDGNDPFISARKRQDRDWNLDLTYGVPVGTVIGVFGGNPAGPEPLREIVLNLTAGFEDSHSNLPNYQYDNYRLQFLFSRNWNF
;
A
#
# COMPACT_ATOMS: atom_id res chain seq x y z
N MET A 1 7.13 15.73 39.59
CA MET A 1 7.73 14.56 38.90
C MET A 1 6.90 13.33 39.20
N ILE A 2 5.67 13.28 38.74
CA ILE A 2 4.77 12.16 38.96
C ILE A 2 4.46 11.56 37.59
N GLY A 3 4.97 10.35 37.39
CA GLY A 3 4.39 9.41 36.42
C GLY A 3 4.55 9.66 34.92
N ASN A 4 5.77 9.88 34.41
CA ASN A 4 6.00 9.99 32.96
C ASN A 4 6.02 8.65 32.19
N SER A 5 5.85 7.51 32.87
CA SER A 5 6.02 6.20 32.27
C SER A 5 4.79 5.67 31.48
N GLY A 6 3.60 6.11 31.85
CA GLY A 6 2.37 5.76 31.11
C GLY A 6 2.26 6.47 29.76
N TRP A 7 2.65 7.72 29.71
CA TRP A 7 2.64 8.58 28.51
C TRP A 7 3.58 8.13 27.39
N ARG A 8 4.68 7.45 27.78
CA ARG A 8 5.74 7.03 26.85
C ARG A 8 5.25 6.06 25.79
N ARG A 9 4.30 5.23 26.13
CA ARG A 9 3.89 4.13 25.29
C ARG A 9 2.72 4.46 24.34
N GLY A 10 1.77 5.22 24.79
CA GLY A 10 0.70 5.69 23.93
C GLY A 10 1.23 6.51 22.77
N LEU A 11 2.27 7.28 23.04
CA LEU A 11 2.99 7.98 21.97
C LEU A 11 3.67 7.01 21.00
N LEU A 12 4.26 5.90 21.50
CA LEU A 12 4.90 4.86 20.68
C LEU A 12 3.89 4.04 19.89
N LEU A 13 2.73 3.73 20.47
CA LEU A 13 1.67 2.98 19.79
C LEU A 13 0.89 3.85 18.81
N GLY A 14 0.62 5.11 19.13
CA GLY A 14 0.08 6.08 18.17
C GLY A 14 1.04 6.30 16.99
N LEU A 15 2.34 6.39 17.26
CA LEU A 15 3.41 6.40 16.24
C LEU A 15 3.52 5.04 15.53
N GLY A 16 3.36 3.94 16.25
CA GLY A 16 3.36 2.58 15.70
C GLY A 16 2.21 2.34 14.73
N GLY A 17 1.02 2.86 15.00
CA GLY A 17 -0.12 2.82 14.08
C GLY A 17 0.14 3.63 12.82
N VAL A 18 0.68 4.84 12.93
CA VAL A 18 1.05 5.68 11.80
C VAL A 18 2.24 5.10 11.03
N LEU A 19 3.25 4.57 11.73
CA LEU A 19 4.39 3.85 11.15
C LEU A 19 3.96 2.53 10.49
N ALA A 20 3.01 1.78 11.07
CA ALA A 20 2.45 0.57 10.48
C ALA A 20 1.64 0.88 9.22
N VAL A 21 0.90 1.98 9.19
CA VAL A 21 0.22 2.48 7.98
C VAL A 21 1.25 2.91 6.93
N MET A 22 2.37 3.51 7.33
CA MET A 22 3.47 3.84 6.41
C MET A 22 4.19 2.61 5.88
N MET A 23 4.52 1.66 6.75
CA MET A 23 5.14 0.40 6.33
C MET A 23 4.14 -0.45 5.52
N ALA A 24 2.85 -0.45 5.86
CA ALA A 24 1.81 -1.10 5.06
C ALA A 24 1.63 -0.42 3.70
N ASN A 25 1.74 0.90 3.60
CA ASN A 25 1.74 1.61 2.32
C ASN A 25 3.03 1.36 1.51
N ALA A 26 4.19 1.36 2.15
CA ALA A 26 5.46 1.00 1.51
C ALA A 26 5.47 -0.48 1.09
N THR A 27 5.01 -1.40 1.94
CA THR A 27 4.86 -2.83 1.59
C THR A 27 3.67 -3.10 0.67
N ALA A 28 2.61 -2.30 0.70
CA ALA A 28 1.51 -2.39 -0.27
C ALA A 28 1.97 -1.95 -1.67
N THR A 29 2.89 -1.00 -1.77
CA THR A 29 3.54 -0.65 -3.04
C THR A 29 4.41 -1.82 -3.54
N TYR A 30 5.10 -2.53 -2.64
CA TYR A 30 5.82 -3.78 -2.98
C TYR A 30 4.88 -4.91 -3.41
N ALA A 31 3.75 -5.08 -2.73
CA ALA A 31 2.72 -6.04 -3.13
C ALA A 31 1.99 -5.61 -4.42
N GLN A 32 2.09 -4.32 -4.79
CA GLN A 32 1.53 -3.80 -6.03
C GLN A 32 2.49 -3.91 -7.22
N ASP A 33 3.80 -3.91 -7.02
CA ASP A 33 4.80 -3.93 -8.11
C ASP A 33 5.34 -5.31 -8.45
N GLU A 34 5.04 -6.35 -7.65
CA GLU A 34 5.35 -7.70 -8.07
C GLU A 34 4.17 -8.31 -8.82
N PRO A 35 4.34 -8.61 -10.11
CA PRO A 35 3.39 -9.43 -10.82
C PRO A 35 3.54 -10.89 -10.36
N SER A 36 2.83 -11.30 -9.32
CA SER A 36 2.42 -12.71 -9.32
C SER A 36 1.49 -12.89 -10.53
N GLU A 37 1.57 -13.99 -11.27
CA GLU A 37 0.62 -14.28 -12.36
C GLU A 37 -0.83 -14.04 -11.93
N ALA A 38 -1.16 -14.21 -10.64
CA ALA A 38 -2.46 -13.90 -10.06
C ALA A 38 -2.69 -12.39 -9.86
N SER A 39 -1.68 -11.59 -9.45
CA SER A 39 -1.84 -10.13 -9.30
C SER A 39 -1.83 -9.41 -10.64
N GLU A 40 -1.13 -9.94 -11.64
CA GLU A 40 -1.23 -9.46 -13.04
C GLU A 40 -2.61 -9.76 -13.61
N THR A 41 -3.14 -10.96 -13.37
CA THR A 41 -4.51 -11.30 -13.79
C THR A 41 -5.54 -10.37 -13.15
N VAL A 42 -5.39 -10.05 -11.86
CA VAL A 42 -6.29 -9.16 -11.10
C VAL A 42 -6.12 -7.69 -11.50
N ARG A 43 -4.88 -7.22 -11.66
CA ARG A 43 -4.61 -5.87 -12.20
C ARG A 43 -5.08 -5.77 -13.64
N ARG A 44 -4.90 -6.83 -14.43
CA ARG A 44 -5.39 -6.94 -15.78
C ARG A 44 -6.91 -6.89 -15.81
N GLU A 45 -7.61 -7.67 -14.97
CA GLU A 45 -9.07 -7.67 -14.88
C GLU A 45 -9.63 -6.36 -14.29
N ALA A 46 -9.03 -5.77 -13.28
CA ALA A 46 -9.42 -4.45 -12.77
C ALA A 46 -9.14 -3.32 -13.78
N ARG A 47 -7.98 -3.35 -14.47
CA ARG A 47 -7.68 -2.43 -15.58
C ARG A 47 -8.55 -2.71 -16.79
N GLU A 48 -8.89 -3.97 -17.07
CA GLU A 48 -9.86 -4.34 -18.10
C GLU A 48 -11.27 -3.87 -17.76
N GLN A 49 -11.70 -3.91 -16.49
CA GLN A 49 -12.98 -3.34 -16.07
C GLN A 49 -13.00 -1.82 -16.18
N VAL A 50 -11.91 -1.13 -15.80
CA VAL A 50 -11.77 0.33 -15.99
C VAL A 50 -11.60 0.67 -17.48
N ALA A 51 -10.88 -0.14 -18.24
CA ALA A 51 -10.78 0.02 -19.70
C ALA A 51 -12.07 -0.37 -20.42
N ARG A 52 -12.82 -1.36 -19.93
CA ARG A 52 -14.20 -1.67 -20.38
C ARG A 52 -15.14 -0.49 -20.13
N ALA A 53 -15.09 0.12 -18.93
CA ALA A 53 -15.87 1.30 -18.60
C ALA A 53 -15.49 2.50 -19.49
N LYS A 54 -14.19 2.72 -19.76
CA LYS A 54 -13.71 3.79 -20.65
C LYS A 54 -13.97 3.47 -22.14
N ALA A 55 -13.80 2.22 -22.57
CA ALA A 55 -14.10 1.81 -23.94
C ALA A 55 -15.62 1.83 -24.19
N THR A 56 -16.44 1.45 -23.20
CA THR A 56 -17.90 1.60 -23.27
C THR A 56 -18.31 3.08 -23.32
N GLN A 57 -17.59 3.96 -22.64
CA GLN A 57 -17.85 5.40 -22.65
C GLN A 57 -17.38 6.09 -23.94
N SER A 58 -16.27 5.66 -24.55
CA SER A 58 -15.81 6.16 -25.86
C SER A 58 -16.60 5.54 -27.03
N LEU A 59 -17.11 4.31 -26.88
CA LEU A 59 -18.01 3.67 -27.85
C LEU A 59 -19.46 4.17 -27.70
N ALA A 60 -19.90 4.58 -26.52
CA ALA A 60 -21.23 5.19 -26.30
C ALA A 60 -21.36 6.61 -26.88
N ALA A 61 -20.24 7.27 -27.21
CA ALA A 61 -20.26 8.57 -27.86
C ALA A 61 -20.45 8.48 -29.40
N GLY A 62 -20.57 7.28 -29.99
CA GLY A 62 -20.57 7.17 -31.45
C GLY A 62 -21.24 5.98 -32.11
N ALA A 63 -21.99 5.10 -31.47
CA ALA A 63 -22.86 4.15 -32.16
C ALA A 63 -23.79 3.38 -31.21
N GLU A 64 -25.06 3.38 -31.49
CA GLU A 64 -26.05 2.42 -30.99
C GLU A 64 -25.57 0.99 -31.33
N MET A 65 -25.40 0.15 -30.30
CA MET A 65 -25.01 -1.25 -30.49
C MET A 65 -26.24 -2.06 -30.87
N PRO A 66 -26.29 -2.74 -32.02
CA PRO A 66 -27.25 -3.81 -32.26
C PRO A 66 -26.93 -4.98 -31.30
N GLY A 67 -27.93 -5.51 -30.66
CA GLY A 67 -27.83 -6.54 -29.60
C GLY A 67 -27.45 -7.97 -30.06
N GLU A 68 -26.77 -8.15 -31.19
CA GLU A 68 -26.26 -9.45 -31.64
C GLU A 68 -24.81 -9.30 -32.09
N GLY A 69 -23.90 -9.89 -31.30
CA GLY A 69 -22.47 -9.93 -31.66
C GLY A 69 -22.26 -10.80 -32.90
N VAL A 70 -21.44 -10.34 -33.83
CA VAL A 70 -21.01 -11.11 -35.01
C VAL A 70 -20.44 -12.45 -34.56
N ALA A 71 -20.98 -13.55 -35.10
CA ALA A 71 -20.50 -14.90 -34.81
C ALA A 71 -19.32 -15.28 -35.73
N TYR A 72 -18.53 -16.25 -35.32
CA TYR A 72 -17.43 -16.74 -36.18
C TYR A 72 -17.92 -17.30 -37.50
N SER A 73 -19.12 -17.82 -37.55
CA SER A 73 -19.80 -18.27 -38.81
C SER A 73 -19.94 -17.16 -39.85
N ASP A 74 -20.11 -15.90 -39.38
CA ASP A 74 -20.28 -14.76 -40.28
C ASP A 74 -18.92 -14.36 -40.89
N VAL A 75 -17.86 -14.53 -40.13
CA VAL A 75 -16.47 -14.38 -40.61
C VAL A 75 -16.11 -15.47 -41.64
N LEU A 76 -16.62 -16.70 -41.44
CA LEU A 76 -16.37 -17.80 -42.37
C LEU A 76 -17.11 -17.63 -43.69
N SER A 77 -18.25 -16.93 -43.73
CA SER A 77 -19.00 -16.67 -44.96
C SER A 77 -18.27 -15.69 -45.90
N ASP A 78 -17.48 -14.75 -45.36
CA ASP A 78 -16.66 -13.84 -46.12
C ASP A 78 -15.38 -13.48 -45.29
N PRO A 79 -14.36 -14.36 -45.33
CA PRO A 79 -13.19 -14.26 -44.46
C PRO A 79 -12.31 -13.02 -44.70
N ASP A 80 -12.37 -12.47 -45.89
CA ASP A 80 -11.52 -11.38 -46.34
C ASP A 80 -12.16 -10.00 -46.15
N GLN A 81 -13.43 -9.94 -45.70
CA GLN A 81 -14.12 -8.67 -45.49
C GLN A 81 -13.69 -8.00 -44.22
N PRO A 82 -13.03 -6.81 -44.31
CA PRO A 82 -12.42 -6.18 -43.13
C PRO A 82 -13.45 -5.73 -42.09
N GLU A 83 -14.61 -5.24 -42.53
CA GLU A 83 -15.67 -4.74 -41.65
C GLU A 83 -16.22 -5.83 -40.72
N ILE A 84 -16.52 -7.01 -41.27
CA ILE A 84 -17.05 -8.16 -40.50
C ILE A 84 -16.00 -8.65 -39.51
N ASN A 85 -14.72 -8.74 -39.94
CA ASN A 85 -13.63 -9.15 -39.08
C ASN A 85 -13.40 -8.14 -37.95
N LEU A 86 -13.45 -6.84 -38.20
CA LEU A 86 -13.33 -5.83 -37.16
C LEU A 86 -14.48 -5.84 -36.17
N LEU A 87 -15.73 -6.07 -36.62
CA LEU A 87 -16.88 -6.26 -35.75
C LEU A 87 -16.72 -7.50 -34.88
N TYR A 88 -16.19 -8.59 -35.45
CA TYR A 88 -15.89 -9.82 -34.71
C TYR A 88 -14.78 -9.56 -33.66
N VAL A 89 -13.69 -8.88 -34.01
CA VAL A 89 -12.63 -8.49 -33.08
C VAL A 89 -13.21 -7.66 -31.93
N LYS A 90 -14.07 -6.68 -32.19
CA LYS A 90 -14.74 -5.88 -31.16
C LYS A 90 -15.59 -6.75 -30.23
N SER A 91 -16.30 -7.74 -30.78
CA SER A 91 -17.09 -8.68 -29.99
C SER A 91 -16.23 -9.58 -29.11
N LEU A 92 -15.07 -10.02 -29.59
CA LEU A 92 -14.09 -10.80 -28.83
C LEU A 92 -13.49 -9.99 -27.67
N ILE A 93 -13.14 -8.73 -27.94
CA ILE A 93 -12.65 -7.80 -26.91
C ILE A 93 -13.71 -7.59 -25.81
N ALA A 94 -14.97 -7.41 -26.20
CA ALA A 94 -16.08 -7.24 -25.26
C ALA A 94 -16.30 -8.47 -24.38
N ARG A 95 -16.06 -9.67 -24.91
CA ARG A 95 -16.13 -10.96 -24.18
C ARG A 95 -14.85 -11.27 -23.38
N GLY A 96 -13.80 -10.41 -23.46
CA GLY A 96 -12.52 -10.64 -22.78
C GLY A 96 -11.58 -11.62 -23.49
N ASN A 97 -11.91 -12.07 -24.70
CA ASN A 97 -11.09 -13.03 -25.45
C ASN A 97 -10.00 -12.31 -26.26
N ILE A 98 -9.04 -11.72 -25.57
CA ILE A 98 -8.00 -10.84 -26.14
C ILE A 98 -7.05 -11.60 -27.08
N GLN A 99 -6.71 -12.85 -26.74
CA GLN A 99 -5.82 -13.68 -27.58
C GLN A 99 -6.43 -13.96 -28.97
N LEU A 100 -7.69 -14.34 -29.02
CA LEU A 100 -8.37 -14.59 -30.28
C LEU A 100 -8.61 -13.29 -31.06
N ALA A 101 -8.87 -12.18 -30.36
CA ALA A 101 -8.94 -10.86 -30.98
C ALA A 101 -7.60 -10.49 -31.64
N ALA A 102 -6.47 -10.69 -30.96
CA ALA A 102 -5.13 -10.43 -31.50
C ALA A 102 -4.86 -11.30 -32.74
N ALA A 103 -5.08 -12.60 -32.68
CA ALA A 103 -4.90 -13.51 -33.82
C ALA A 103 -5.77 -13.14 -35.03
N THR A 104 -7.02 -12.69 -34.80
CA THR A 104 -7.91 -12.23 -35.89
C THR A 104 -7.41 -10.92 -36.48
N THR A 105 -6.90 -9.99 -35.67
CA THR A 105 -6.36 -8.70 -36.11
C THR A 105 -5.05 -8.89 -36.88
N GLU A 106 -4.19 -9.80 -36.42
CA GLU A 106 -2.95 -10.18 -37.13
C GLU A 106 -3.25 -10.72 -38.52
N ARG A 107 -4.25 -11.63 -38.64
CA ARG A 107 -4.69 -12.13 -39.94
C ARG A 107 -5.18 -11.00 -40.87
N LEU A 108 -5.93 -10.03 -40.34
CA LEU A 108 -6.34 -8.85 -41.11
C LEU A 108 -5.16 -8.06 -41.62
N LEU A 109 -4.09 -7.88 -40.82
CA LEU A 109 -2.88 -7.18 -41.23
C LEU A 109 -2.09 -7.92 -42.29
N LEU A 110 -2.19 -9.25 -42.38
CA LEU A 110 -1.59 -10.01 -43.51
C LEU A 110 -2.30 -9.71 -44.81
N ILE A 111 -3.60 -9.42 -44.79
CA ILE A 111 -4.41 -9.11 -45.98
C ILE A 111 -4.33 -7.61 -46.29
N TYR A 112 -4.36 -6.75 -45.27
CA TYR A 112 -4.38 -5.30 -45.36
C TYR A 112 -3.20 -4.67 -44.61
N PRO A 113 -1.95 -4.79 -45.08
CA PRO A 113 -0.77 -4.33 -44.34
C PRO A 113 -0.70 -2.81 -44.14
N GLU A 114 -1.41 -2.03 -44.96
CA GLU A 114 -1.45 -0.56 -44.88
C GLU A 114 -2.60 -0.02 -44.00
N ALA A 115 -3.36 -0.89 -43.33
CA ALA A 115 -4.46 -0.46 -42.50
C ALA A 115 -3.98 0.00 -41.13
N ASP A 116 -3.72 1.30 -40.99
CA ASP A 116 -3.14 1.93 -39.78
C ASP A 116 -4.01 1.75 -38.51
N ASP A 117 -5.32 1.80 -38.66
CA ASP A 117 -6.27 1.59 -37.56
C ASP A 117 -6.24 0.13 -37.06
N VAL A 118 -6.12 -0.83 -37.96
CA VAL A 118 -5.99 -2.26 -37.64
C VAL A 118 -4.64 -2.52 -36.97
N ARG A 119 -3.55 -1.92 -37.45
CA ARG A 119 -2.21 -2.04 -36.87
C ARG A 119 -2.15 -1.45 -35.48
N LEU A 120 -2.74 -0.28 -35.27
CA LEU A 120 -2.84 0.32 -33.93
C LEU A 120 -3.64 -0.59 -32.97
N LEU A 121 -4.76 -1.14 -33.44
CA LEU A 121 -5.56 -2.07 -32.64
C LEU A 121 -4.76 -3.32 -32.26
N TYR A 122 -3.99 -3.88 -33.21
CA TYR A 122 -3.11 -5.02 -32.96
C TYR A 122 -2.04 -4.70 -31.91
N ALA A 123 -1.35 -3.57 -32.03
CA ALA A 123 -0.37 -3.10 -31.05
C ALA A 123 -1.00 -2.94 -29.65
N ILE A 124 -2.22 -2.42 -29.57
CA ILE A 124 -2.97 -2.29 -28.30
C ILE A 124 -3.29 -3.68 -27.71
N LEU A 125 -3.69 -4.64 -28.52
CA LEU A 125 -3.99 -6.00 -28.06
C LEU A 125 -2.71 -6.71 -27.58
N LEU A 126 -1.60 -6.58 -28.29
CA LEU A 126 -0.28 -7.06 -27.86
C LEU A 126 0.15 -6.45 -26.52
N TYR A 127 0.01 -5.12 -26.38
CA TYR A 127 0.26 -4.44 -25.10
C TYR A 127 -0.59 -5.00 -23.96
N ARG A 128 -1.88 -5.32 -24.21
CA ARG A 128 -2.76 -5.93 -23.21
C ARG A 128 -2.36 -7.36 -22.85
N MET A 129 -1.72 -8.07 -23.77
CA MET A 129 -1.20 -9.42 -23.56
C MET A 129 0.20 -9.42 -22.95
N ASP A 130 0.76 -8.25 -22.68
CA ASP A 130 2.13 -8.05 -22.17
C ASP A 130 3.24 -8.49 -23.15
N VAL A 131 2.92 -8.57 -24.44
CA VAL A 131 3.86 -8.84 -25.53
C VAL A 131 4.42 -7.50 -26.01
N LEU A 132 5.25 -6.87 -25.17
CA LEU A 132 5.64 -5.46 -25.31
C LEU A 132 6.61 -5.21 -26.46
N ASP A 133 7.53 -6.13 -26.70
CA ASP A 133 8.51 -6.01 -27.78
C ASP A 133 7.81 -5.99 -29.15
N GLU A 134 6.90 -6.93 -29.38
CA GLU A 134 6.13 -7.00 -30.62
C GLU A 134 5.18 -5.81 -30.75
N ALA A 135 4.54 -5.37 -29.66
CA ALA A 135 3.72 -4.17 -29.66
C ALA A 135 4.52 -2.94 -30.08
N SER A 136 5.78 -2.81 -29.61
CA SER A 136 6.69 -1.74 -30.02
C SER A 136 6.99 -1.80 -31.51
N VAL A 137 7.32 -2.99 -32.05
CA VAL A 137 7.58 -3.20 -33.48
C VAL A 137 6.38 -2.76 -34.30
N GLN A 138 5.15 -3.12 -33.90
CA GLN A 138 3.94 -2.72 -34.65
C GLN A 138 3.72 -1.19 -34.62
N LEU A 139 4.04 -0.53 -33.51
CA LEU A 139 3.99 0.94 -33.42
C LEU A 139 5.09 1.62 -34.24
N ASP A 140 6.27 1.00 -34.37
CA ASP A 140 7.36 1.53 -35.19
C ASP A 140 7.04 1.41 -36.68
N ILE A 141 6.41 0.31 -37.12
CA ILE A 141 5.89 0.15 -38.50
C ILE A 141 4.81 1.21 -38.75
N LEU A 142 3.89 1.40 -37.81
CA LEU A 142 2.82 2.40 -37.93
C LEU A 142 3.40 3.82 -38.08
N GLU A 143 4.49 4.17 -37.37
CA GLU A 143 5.13 5.46 -37.48
C GLU A 143 5.73 5.71 -38.88
N GLN A 144 6.27 4.67 -39.54
CA GLN A 144 6.79 4.74 -40.91
C GLN A 144 5.70 5.11 -41.92
N HIS A 145 4.44 4.74 -41.67
CA HIS A 145 3.29 5.13 -42.47
C HIS A 145 2.86 6.59 -42.27
N GLN A 146 3.47 7.33 -41.31
CA GLN A 146 3.18 8.73 -40.98
C GLN A 146 1.68 8.97 -40.64
N PRO A 147 1.11 8.24 -39.67
CA PRO A 147 -0.29 8.36 -39.32
C PRO A 147 -0.63 9.78 -38.86
N THR A 148 -1.86 10.18 -39.06
CA THR A 148 -2.35 11.53 -38.70
C THR A 148 -3.47 11.47 -37.67
N GLY A 149 -3.80 12.61 -37.05
CA GLY A 149 -4.97 12.74 -36.17
C GLY A 149 -4.94 11.85 -34.94
N ALA A 150 -6.06 11.17 -34.68
CA ALA A 150 -6.26 10.35 -33.49
C ALA A 150 -5.34 9.12 -33.45
N ILE A 151 -5.06 8.51 -34.60
CA ILE A 151 -4.17 7.33 -34.70
C ILE A 151 -2.77 7.69 -34.21
N LYS A 152 -2.22 8.82 -34.68
CA LYS A 152 -0.91 9.32 -34.24
C LYS A 152 -0.86 9.57 -32.72
N ALA A 153 -1.88 10.23 -32.19
CA ALA A 153 -1.95 10.56 -30.78
C ALA A 153 -2.01 9.31 -29.90
N GLU A 154 -2.82 8.33 -30.28
CA GLU A 154 -2.97 7.08 -29.53
C GLU A 154 -1.72 6.18 -29.68
N ALA A 155 -1.11 6.11 -30.85
CA ALA A 155 0.16 5.40 -31.05
C ALA A 155 1.28 5.99 -30.18
N ALA A 156 1.40 7.32 -30.12
CA ALA A 156 2.38 7.99 -29.25
C ALA A 156 2.13 7.69 -27.77
N ARG A 157 0.86 7.66 -27.36
CA ARG A 157 0.47 7.30 -26.00
C ARG A 157 0.87 5.87 -25.63
N TYR A 158 0.56 4.89 -26.50
CA TYR A 158 0.93 3.49 -26.22
C TYR A 158 2.43 3.28 -26.28
N ARG A 159 3.16 3.99 -27.16
CA ARG A 159 4.63 3.96 -27.16
C ARG A 159 5.21 4.42 -25.83
N GLU A 160 4.70 5.51 -25.27
CA GLU A 160 5.14 5.98 -23.96
C GLU A 160 4.81 4.97 -22.84
N LEU A 161 3.62 4.36 -22.86
CA LEU A 161 3.24 3.32 -21.92
C LEU A 161 4.13 2.07 -22.01
N ILE A 162 4.50 1.65 -23.23
CA ILE A 162 5.43 0.52 -23.45
C ILE A 162 6.82 0.89 -22.94
N LYS A 163 7.33 2.08 -23.28
CA LYS A 163 8.63 2.57 -22.82
C LYS A 163 8.72 2.59 -21.28
N GLN A 164 7.68 3.07 -20.62
CA GLN A 164 7.61 3.06 -19.15
C GLN A 164 7.63 1.63 -18.59
N ARG A 165 6.91 0.68 -19.22
CA ARG A 165 6.92 -0.73 -18.81
C ARG A 165 8.24 -1.44 -19.06
N LEU A 166 8.91 -1.16 -20.18
CA LEU A 166 10.22 -1.71 -20.53
C LEU A 166 11.38 -1.01 -19.82
N SER A 167 11.13 0.13 -19.15
CA SER A 167 12.18 0.84 -18.44
C SER A 167 12.74 -0.02 -17.29
N PRO A 168 14.06 -0.23 -17.27
CA PRO A 168 14.70 -0.95 -16.16
C PRO A 168 14.65 -0.14 -14.85
N LEU A 169 14.41 1.17 -14.94
CA LEU A 169 14.31 2.09 -13.81
C LEU A 169 12.86 2.49 -13.59
N LYS A 170 12.30 2.09 -12.46
CA LYS A 170 10.96 2.47 -12.03
C LYS A 170 11.05 3.46 -10.88
N ARG A 171 10.23 4.49 -10.92
CA ARG A 171 10.15 5.53 -9.89
C ARG A 171 8.70 5.82 -9.57
N SER A 172 8.40 5.93 -8.31
CA SER A 172 7.08 6.36 -7.86
C SER A 172 7.22 7.33 -6.69
N ALA A 173 6.22 8.18 -6.52
CA ALA A 173 6.09 9.06 -5.38
C ALA A 173 4.64 9.11 -4.93
N SER A 174 4.40 9.38 -3.65
CA SER A 174 3.07 9.65 -3.13
C SER A 174 3.09 10.83 -2.19
N LEU A 175 1.97 11.53 -2.11
CA LEU A 175 1.72 12.56 -1.12
C LEU A 175 0.31 12.38 -0.57
N SER A 176 0.20 12.37 0.75
CA SER A 176 -1.08 12.34 1.47
C SER A 176 -1.10 13.49 2.46
N ILE A 177 -2.17 14.27 2.47
CA ILE A 177 -2.35 15.41 3.38
C ILE A 177 -3.75 15.32 3.97
N GLY A 178 -3.89 15.59 5.26
CA GLY A 178 -5.19 15.57 5.91
C GLY A 178 -5.18 15.92 7.37
N MET A 179 -6.20 15.43 8.06
CA MET A 179 -6.42 15.68 9.48
C MET A 179 -6.88 14.39 10.14
N HIS A 180 -6.64 14.29 11.44
CA HIS A 180 -7.20 13.26 12.29
C HIS A 180 -7.72 13.87 13.61
N TYR A 181 -8.56 13.11 14.27
CA TYR A 181 -9.06 13.38 15.61
C TYR A 181 -8.87 12.14 16.46
N ASP A 182 -8.33 12.29 17.65
CA ASP A 182 -8.14 11.24 18.65
C ASP A 182 -8.88 11.63 19.93
N THR A 183 -9.58 10.67 20.54
CA THR A 183 -10.32 10.90 21.78
C THR A 183 -9.41 10.92 23.00
N ASN A 184 -8.30 10.19 22.95
CA ASN A 184 -7.31 10.08 24.03
C ASN A 184 -5.90 10.21 23.40
N ARG A 185 -5.57 11.41 22.90
CA ARG A 185 -4.31 11.66 22.17
C ARG A 185 -3.07 11.45 23.03
N ASN A 186 -3.18 11.73 24.32
CA ASN A 186 -2.09 11.59 25.28
C ASN A 186 -2.01 10.18 25.93
N SER A 187 -2.87 9.23 25.50
CA SER A 187 -2.93 7.85 26.03
C SER A 187 -2.97 7.79 27.55
N PHE A 188 -3.78 8.69 28.12
CA PHE A 188 -3.96 8.78 29.55
C PHE A 188 -4.72 7.53 30.04
N PRO A 189 -4.33 6.99 31.22
CA PRO A 189 -4.95 5.76 31.73
C PRO A 189 -6.43 5.88 32.05
N ASP A 190 -7.19 4.85 31.68
CA ASP A 190 -8.60 4.70 32.03
C ASP A 190 -8.84 4.84 33.54
N ASN A 191 -10.00 5.38 33.89
CA ASN A 191 -10.40 5.59 35.27
C ASN A 191 -9.45 6.46 36.11
N ASP A 192 -8.57 7.22 35.50
CA ASP A 192 -7.60 8.13 36.13
C ASP A 192 -6.68 7.42 37.14
N LEU A 193 -6.46 6.11 37.01
CA LEU A 193 -5.75 5.32 38.00
C LEU A 193 -4.27 5.17 37.67
N PHE A 194 -3.43 5.49 38.64
CA PHE A 194 -1.99 5.31 38.62
C PHE A 194 -1.49 4.50 39.78
N LEU A 195 -0.47 3.69 39.57
CA LEU A 195 0.34 3.08 40.62
C LEU A 195 1.64 3.87 40.76
N ILE A 196 1.99 4.14 42.00
CA ILE A 196 3.31 4.64 42.39
C ILE A 196 3.76 3.79 43.56
N ARG A 197 4.78 2.94 43.37
CA ARG A 197 5.26 1.97 44.39
C ARG A 197 4.13 1.13 44.97
N ASP A 198 3.32 0.53 44.09
CA ASP A 198 2.12 -0.29 44.43
C ASP A 198 0.98 0.46 45.14
N THR A 199 1.12 1.77 45.40
CA THR A 199 0.04 2.60 45.94
C THR A 199 -0.80 3.18 44.83
N ARG A 200 -2.12 3.06 44.93
CA ARG A 200 -3.08 3.59 43.96
C ARG A 200 -3.33 5.07 44.19
N PHE A 201 -3.17 5.85 43.13
CA PHE A 201 -3.53 7.26 43.08
C PHE A 201 -4.56 7.49 42.00
N ARG A 202 -5.44 8.46 42.18
CA ARG A 202 -6.36 8.92 41.15
C ARG A 202 -5.99 10.36 40.79
N ILE A 203 -5.79 10.62 39.52
CA ILE A 203 -5.48 11.92 38.91
C ILE A 203 -6.60 12.21 37.92
N PRO A 204 -7.69 12.87 38.31
CA PRO A 204 -8.85 13.06 37.45
C PRO A 204 -8.58 14.06 36.33
N GLY A 205 -9.18 13.81 35.15
CA GLY A 205 -9.23 14.77 34.05
C GLY A 205 -7.94 14.88 33.25
N GLY A 206 -7.19 13.79 33.12
CA GLY A 206 -5.94 13.79 32.37
C GLY A 206 -6.05 13.28 30.92
N GLU A 207 -7.19 12.70 30.55
CA GLU A 207 -7.47 12.30 29.16
C GLU A 207 -7.71 13.55 28.30
N GLU A 208 -6.96 13.68 27.21
CA GLU A 208 -7.00 14.82 26.32
C GLU A 208 -7.27 14.36 24.89
N ASN A 209 -8.32 14.92 24.30
CA ASN A 209 -8.60 14.74 22.88
C ASN A 209 -7.94 15.86 22.08
N ASP A 210 -7.57 15.57 20.83
CA ASP A 210 -7.01 16.59 19.95
C ASP A 210 -7.28 16.30 18.47
N TRP A 211 -7.21 17.38 17.69
CA TRP A 211 -7.12 17.34 16.24
C TRP A 211 -5.66 17.44 15.80
N GLY A 212 -5.25 16.59 14.87
CA GLY A 212 -3.93 16.67 14.25
C GLY A 212 -4.01 16.97 12.75
N ARG A 213 -3.00 17.66 12.23
CA ARG A 213 -2.75 17.87 10.81
C ARG A 213 -1.62 16.95 10.38
N ILE A 214 -1.89 16.11 9.41
CA ILE A 214 -0.94 15.10 8.98
C ILE A 214 -0.55 15.26 7.51
N ALA A 215 0.74 15.16 7.22
CA ALA A 215 1.31 15.09 5.89
C ALA A 215 2.26 13.90 5.78
N ILE A 216 2.07 13.07 4.76
CA ILE A 216 2.88 11.88 4.49
C ILE A 216 3.38 11.97 3.06
N GLY A 217 4.70 11.97 2.88
CA GLY A 217 5.35 11.87 1.57
C GLY A 217 6.10 10.56 1.45
N SER A 218 6.06 9.90 0.29
CA SER A 218 6.95 8.77 0.01
C SER A 218 7.51 8.84 -1.40
N ALA A 219 8.69 8.27 -1.58
CA ALA A 219 9.33 8.09 -2.88
C ALA A 219 9.98 6.70 -2.92
N GLN A 220 9.84 6.05 -4.06
CA GLN A 220 10.43 4.74 -4.31
C GLN A 220 11.19 4.77 -5.62
N ILE A 221 12.34 4.14 -5.62
CA ILE A 221 13.14 3.89 -6.80
C ILE A 221 13.53 2.41 -6.83
N SER A 222 13.37 1.79 -7.99
CA SER A 222 13.86 0.43 -8.20
C SER A 222 14.47 0.28 -9.59
N ARG A 223 15.48 -0.57 -9.70
CA ARG A 223 16.19 -0.82 -10.94
C ARG A 223 16.43 -2.32 -11.12
N ASP A 224 16.01 -2.82 -12.29
CA ASP A 224 16.34 -4.17 -12.71
C ASP A 224 17.84 -4.25 -13.07
N ILE A 225 18.59 -5.16 -12.42
CA ILE A 225 20.05 -5.30 -12.60
C ILE A 225 20.34 -6.30 -13.71
N GLU A 226 19.59 -7.40 -13.75
CA GLU A 226 19.72 -8.47 -14.74
C GLU A 226 18.39 -8.83 -15.34
N GLN A 227 18.26 -8.70 -16.66
CA GLN A 227 17.01 -8.98 -17.36
C GLN A 227 16.62 -10.47 -17.35
N GLN A 228 17.59 -11.38 -17.31
CA GLN A 228 17.33 -12.84 -17.35
C GLN A 228 16.87 -13.42 -16.00
N ASN A 229 17.39 -12.90 -14.88
CA ASN A 229 17.07 -13.43 -13.54
C ASN A 229 16.13 -12.52 -12.74
N LEU A 230 15.67 -11.40 -13.34
CA LEU A 230 14.77 -10.42 -12.73
C LEU A 230 15.24 -9.96 -11.34
N GLN A 231 16.55 -9.79 -11.17
CA GLN A 231 17.13 -9.23 -9.95
C GLN A 231 16.91 -7.73 -9.94
N GLN A 232 16.49 -7.19 -8.80
CA GLN A 232 16.15 -5.79 -8.68
C GLN A 232 16.76 -5.19 -7.41
N VAL A 233 17.39 -4.03 -7.54
CA VAL A 233 17.73 -3.18 -6.40
C VAL A 233 16.63 -2.14 -6.20
N PHE A 234 16.37 -1.78 -4.94
CA PHE A 234 15.37 -0.78 -4.63
C PHE A 234 15.76 0.06 -3.41
N ALA A 235 15.19 1.24 -3.34
CA ALA A 235 15.22 2.09 -2.16
C ALA A 235 13.89 2.84 -2.01
N ASP A 236 13.40 2.90 -0.79
CA ASP A 236 12.17 3.57 -0.40
C ASP A 236 12.48 4.63 0.65
N LEU A 237 11.89 5.79 0.49
CA LEU A 237 11.95 6.90 1.42
C LEU A 237 10.53 7.25 1.84
N ALA A 238 10.29 7.47 3.14
CA ALA A 238 9.05 8.06 3.62
C ALA A 238 9.34 9.17 4.63
N VAL A 239 8.52 10.20 4.60
CA VAL A 239 8.53 11.33 5.55
C VAL A 239 7.13 11.52 6.10
N LEU A 240 7.04 11.78 7.38
CA LEU A 240 5.80 12.11 8.08
C LEU A 240 5.98 13.42 8.85
N ARG A 241 4.94 14.22 8.84
CA ARG A 241 4.73 15.31 9.77
C ARG A 241 3.31 15.19 10.32
N ASP A 242 3.17 15.15 11.64
CA ASP A 242 1.92 15.12 12.38
C ASP A 242 1.95 16.21 13.44
N ASP A 243 1.22 17.31 13.19
CA ASP A 243 1.16 18.50 14.04
C ASP A 243 -0.19 18.51 14.76
N GLN A 244 -0.16 18.52 16.07
CA GLN A 244 -1.34 18.64 16.93
C GLN A 244 -1.85 20.07 16.93
N VAL A 245 -3.12 20.25 17.26
CA VAL A 245 -3.75 21.59 17.29
C VAL A 245 -3.65 22.22 18.69
N GLU A 246 -3.78 21.42 19.74
CA GLU A 246 -3.79 21.87 21.12
C GLU A 246 -2.58 21.37 21.92
N ILE A 247 -2.10 20.14 21.62
CA ILE A 247 -1.04 19.47 22.38
C ILE A 247 0.27 19.46 21.57
N ASP A 248 0.85 20.63 21.29
CA ASP A 248 2.07 20.77 20.47
C ASP A 248 3.24 19.90 20.95
N GLU A 249 3.25 19.50 22.24
CA GLU A 249 4.28 18.62 22.80
C GLU A 249 4.27 17.21 22.18
N LEU A 250 3.15 16.82 21.54
CA LEU A 250 2.95 15.56 20.83
C LEU A 250 3.13 15.67 19.30
N ASP A 251 3.66 16.79 18.82
CA ASP A 251 4.03 16.94 17.40
C ASP A 251 5.12 15.95 17.02
N VAL A 252 4.94 15.27 15.89
CA VAL A 252 5.83 14.21 15.43
C VAL A 252 6.33 14.49 14.03
N SER A 253 7.63 14.35 13.83
CA SER A 253 8.23 14.20 12.51
C SER A 253 8.95 12.85 12.43
N ALA A 254 8.80 12.15 11.32
CA ALA A 254 9.51 10.90 11.08
C ALA A 254 10.10 10.85 9.67
N PHE A 255 11.27 10.24 9.57
CA PHE A 255 11.97 9.95 8.34
C PHE A 255 12.34 8.47 8.33
N LEU A 256 11.97 7.75 7.26
CA LEU A 256 12.19 6.32 7.11
C LEU A 256 12.91 6.05 5.80
N LEU A 257 13.91 5.20 5.83
CA LEU A 257 14.68 4.75 4.68
C LEU A 257 14.72 3.22 4.69
N ASN A 258 14.35 2.59 3.56
CA ASN A 258 14.56 1.19 3.30
C ASN A 258 15.38 1.04 2.02
N ALA A 259 16.27 0.06 1.96
CA ALA A 259 16.93 -0.33 0.73
C ALA A 259 17.17 -1.83 0.73
N GLY A 260 17.15 -2.45 -0.44
CA GLY A 260 17.30 -3.88 -0.54
C GLY A 260 17.53 -4.38 -1.96
N ILE A 261 17.66 -5.70 -2.04
CA ILE A 261 17.86 -6.40 -3.30
C ILE A 261 16.86 -7.55 -3.36
N LEU A 262 16.11 -7.62 -4.44
CA LEU A 262 15.26 -8.76 -4.75
C LEU A 262 16.07 -9.77 -5.57
N TYR A 263 16.25 -10.96 -5.02
CA TYR A 263 16.81 -12.12 -5.72
C TYR A 263 15.71 -13.12 -6.03
N ARG A 264 15.41 -13.34 -7.29
CA ARG A 264 14.48 -14.39 -7.71
C ARG A 264 15.24 -15.70 -7.92
N THR A 265 14.76 -16.74 -7.27
CA THR A 265 15.32 -18.09 -7.36
C THR A 265 14.24 -19.10 -7.73
N ILE A 266 14.64 -20.31 -8.12
CA ILE A 266 13.70 -21.43 -8.39
C ILE A 266 12.90 -21.86 -7.15
N TYR A 267 13.35 -21.48 -5.95
CA TYR A 267 12.69 -21.82 -4.69
C TYR A 267 11.76 -20.70 -4.18
N GLY A 268 11.86 -19.52 -4.75
CA GLY A 268 11.14 -18.31 -4.34
C GLY A 268 12.06 -17.09 -4.34
N ASP A 269 11.53 -15.97 -3.89
CA ASP A 269 12.28 -14.73 -3.81
C ASP A 269 12.96 -14.59 -2.46
N LEU A 270 14.18 -14.06 -2.47
CA LEU A 270 14.96 -13.73 -1.29
C LEU A 270 15.28 -12.24 -1.32
N ILE A 271 14.99 -11.53 -0.23
CA ILE A 271 15.07 -10.07 -0.19
C ILE A 271 15.80 -9.63 1.08
N PRO A 272 17.16 -9.53 1.05
CA PRO A 272 17.89 -8.81 2.08
C PRO A 272 17.56 -7.31 2.03
N ARG A 273 17.34 -6.70 3.20
CA ARG A 273 17.00 -5.29 3.36
C ARG A 273 17.77 -4.64 4.50
N VAL A 274 17.99 -3.36 4.38
CA VAL A 274 18.44 -2.48 5.45
C VAL A 274 17.37 -1.43 5.70
N HIS A 275 17.16 -1.09 6.95
CA HIS A 275 16.18 -0.11 7.37
C HIS A 275 16.85 0.89 8.31
N ALA A 276 16.45 2.16 8.19
CA ALA A 276 16.80 3.20 9.12
C ALA A 276 15.60 4.13 9.34
N SER A 277 15.34 4.52 10.57
CA SER A 277 14.34 5.54 10.87
C SER A 277 14.83 6.54 11.92
N TRP A 278 14.34 7.76 11.80
CA TRP A 278 14.57 8.87 12.72
C TRP A 278 13.24 9.49 13.06
N ILE A 279 12.98 9.66 14.34
CA ILE A 279 11.75 10.25 14.85
C ILE A 279 12.12 11.43 15.73
N GLU A 280 11.45 12.55 15.51
CA GLU A 280 11.50 13.75 16.34
C GLU A 280 10.15 13.94 17.02
N LEU A 281 10.17 14.33 18.27
CA LEU A 281 9.02 14.68 19.09
C LEU A 281 9.16 16.13 19.53
N ASN A 282 8.19 16.97 19.18
CA ASN A 282 8.23 18.41 19.44
C ASN A 282 9.60 19.01 19.07
N GLU A 283 10.03 18.80 17.81
CA GLU A 283 11.30 19.27 17.23
C GLU A 283 12.59 18.79 17.96
N GLN A 284 12.46 17.86 18.91
CA GLN A 284 13.58 17.24 19.60
C GLN A 284 13.81 15.84 19.05
N LYS A 285 15.06 15.47 18.80
CA LYS A 285 15.41 14.08 18.43
C LYS A 285 14.91 13.13 19.50
N TYR A 286 14.06 12.18 19.10
CA TYR A 286 13.45 11.22 20.02
C TYR A 286 14.02 9.83 19.84
N SER A 287 13.90 9.22 18.67
CA SER A 287 14.42 7.87 18.44
C SER A 287 15.14 7.72 17.10
N GLN A 288 16.04 6.77 17.07
CA GLN A 288 16.77 6.31 15.90
C GLN A 288 16.74 4.78 15.91
N ASP A 289 16.34 4.19 14.80
CA ASP A 289 16.28 2.74 14.63
C ASP A 289 17.07 2.33 13.38
N TYR A 290 17.85 1.28 13.50
CA TYR A 290 18.62 0.70 12.40
C TYR A 290 18.49 -0.80 12.44
N SER A 291 18.10 -1.40 11.31
CA SER A 291 17.98 -2.86 11.25
C SER A 291 18.36 -3.43 9.91
N VAL A 292 18.61 -4.73 9.93
CA VAL A 292 18.79 -5.56 8.74
C VAL A 292 17.76 -6.67 8.79
N SER A 293 17.21 -7.03 7.64
CA SER A 293 16.26 -8.11 7.55
C SER A 293 16.51 -8.99 6.33
N LEU A 294 16.02 -10.22 6.41
CA LEU A 294 16.00 -11.18 5.33
C LEU A 294 14.60 -11.73 5.19
N LEU A 295 13.92 -11.33 4.10
CA LEU A 295 12.60 -11.82 3.72
C LEU A 295 12.75 -12.93 2.67
N GLY A 296 12.15 -14.08 2.92
CA GLY A 296 11.93 -15.14 1.95
C GLY A 296 10.46 -15.24 1.60
N GLN A 297 10.10 -15.32 0.32
CA GLN A 297 8.71 -15.46 -0.11
C GLN A 297 8.56 -16.39 -1.30
N ARG A 298 7.43 -17.11 -1.35
CA ARG A 298 7.13 -18.01 -2.46
C ARG A 298 5.63 -18.26 -2.62
N PRO A 299 5.15 -18.49 -3.85
CA PRO A 299 3.81 -19.01 -4.04
C PRO A 299 3.70 -20.46 -3.57
N VAL A 300 2.64 -20.77 -2.83
CA VAL A 300 2.31 -22.11 -2.35
C VAL A 300 0.86 -22.48 -2.74
N PHE A 301 0.47 -23.75 -2.56
CA PHE A 301 -0.86 -24.24 -2.90
C PHE A 301 -1.30 -23.90 -4.35
N LYS A 302 -0.40 -24.22 -5.32
CA LYS A 302 -0.59 -23.91 -6.75
C LYS A 302 -0.77 -22.41 -7.04
N GLY A 303 0.01 -21.55 -6.34
CA GLY A 303 -0.02 -20.11 -6.52
C GLY A 303 -1.17 -19.37 -5.81
N ARG A 304 -2.02 -20.08 -5.07
CA ARG A 304 -3.20 -19.45 -4.41
C ARG A 304 -2.83 -18.62 -3.18
N ILE A 305 -1.69 -18.91 -2.56
CA ILE A 305 -1.20 -18.20 -1.38
C ILE A 305 0.26 -17.84 -1.63
N LYS A 306 0.63 -16.59 -1.40
CA LYS A 306 2.01 -16.14 -1.32
C LYS A 306 2.44 -16.23 0.14
N ALA A 307 3.19 -17.27 0.48
CA ALA A 307 3.75 -17.44 1.83
C ALA A 307 5.07 -16.70 1.95
N PHE A 308 5.36 -16.18 3.15
CA PHE A 308 6.61 -15.49 3.43
C PHE A 308 7.06 -15.73 4.87
N ALA A 309 8.36 -15.57 5.08
CA ALA A 309 9.01 -15.57 6.39
C ALA A 309 10.10 -14.50 6.38
N GLU A 310 10.21 -13.75 7.48
CA GLU A 310 11.21 -12.70 7.65
C GLU A 310 11.89 -12.80 9.00
N VAL A 311 13.20 -12.55 9.00
CA VAL A 311 13.99 -12.37 10.21
C VAL A 311 14.57 -10.95 10.17
N THR A 312 14.36 -10.19 11.22
CA THR A 312 14.90 -8.85 11.40
C THR A 312 15.70 -8.78 12.68
N THR A 313 16.86 -8.14 12.63
CA THR A 313 17.63 -7.76 13.81
C THR A 313 18.04 -6.30 13.69
N GLY A 314 17.99 -5.57 14.80
CA GLY A 314 18.29 -4.17 14.80
C GLY A 314 18.61 -3.64 16.18
N TRP A 315 18.95 -2.37 16.21
CA TRP A 315 19.18 -1.63 17.45
C TRP A 315 18.42 -0.32 17.39
N ARG A 316 17.89 0.07 18.55
CA ARG A 316 17.13 1.30 18.72
C ARG A 316 17.77 2.15 19.80
N ARG A 317 17.86 3.45 19.53
CA ARG A 317 18.35 4.43 20.48
C ARG A 317 17.35 5.54 20.66
N TYR A 318 17.15 5.92 21.91
CA TYR A 318 16.25 6.99 22.30
C TYR A 318 17.03 8.13 22.93
N ASN A 319 16.59 9.33 22.67
CA ASN A 319 17.12 10.54 23.31
C ASN A 319 16.09 11.03 24.33
N ASN A 320 16.57 11.46 25.47
CA ASN A 320 15.73 12.12 26.45
C ASN A 320 15.23 13.45 25.87
N THR A 321 13.91 13.62 25.86
CA THR A 321 13.26 14.87 25.46
C THR A 321 12.69 15.58 26.68
N ARG A 322 12.24 16.82 26.48
CA ARG A 322 11.60 17.56 27.57
C ARG A 322 10.33 16.85 28.08
N LEU A 323 9.55 16.30 27.18
CA LEU A 323 8.33 15.53 27.51
C LEU A 323 8.68 14.17 28.11
N LEU A 324 9.68 13.49 27.58
CA LEU A 324 10.08 12.13 27.92
C LEU A 324 11.54 12.08 28.41
N PRO A 325 11.84 12.52 29.65
CA PRO A 325 13.20 12.72 30.14
C PRO A 325 14.00 11.46 30.44
N PHE A 326 13.38 10.27 30.33
CA PHE A 326 14.02 8.97 30.60
C PHE A 326 13.90 8.02 29.43
N SER A 327 13.70 8.52 28.21
CA SER A 327 13.52 7.66 27.02
C SER A 327 14.74 6.81 26.70
N SER A 328 15.96 7.29 27.02
CA SER A 328 17.19 6.51 26.82
C SER A 328 17.25 5.19 27.61
N GLU A 329 16.38 4.99 28.59
CA GLU A 329 16.24 3.72 29.29
C GLU A 329 15.71 2.57 28.39
N GLN A 330 15.11 2.94 27.25
CA GLN A 330 14.59 2.01 26.23
C GLN A 330 15.61 1.67 25.14
N ASP A 331 16.84 2.23 25.21
CA ASP A 331 17.91 1.86 24.28
C ASP A 331 18.12 0.36 24.32
N GLY A 332 18.36 -0.25 23.17
CA GLY A 332 18.61 -1.67 23.13
C GLY A 332 18.58 -2.28 21.75
N ASP A 333 18.80 -3.58 21.73
CA ASP A 333 18.77 -4.41 20.55
C ASP A 333 17.41 -5.15 20.45
N TYR A 334 17.05 -5.54 19.24
CA TYR A 334 15.85 -6.33 19.04
C TYR A 334 15.98 -7.37 17.95
N GLN A 335 15.18 -8.42 18.08
CA GLN A 335 15.00 -9.46 17.10
C GLN A 335 13.52 -9.68 16.85
N ARG A 336 13.16 -9.84 15.58
CA ARG A 336 11.78 -10.13 15.14
C ARG A 336 11.79 -11.28 14.14
N TYR A 337 10.96 -12.28 14.37
CA TYR A 337 10.74 -13.40 13.49
C TYR A 337 9.27 -13.39 13.06
N GLU A 338 9.04 -13.16 11.78
CA GLU A 338 7.70 -13.06 11.21
C GLU A 338 7.45 -14.16 10.18
N ILE A 339 6.26 -14.73 10.21
CA ILE A 339 5.73 -15.61 9.16
C ILE A 339 4.39 -15.09 8.71
N GLY A 340 4.02 -15.34 7.45
CA GLY A 340 2.74 -14.90 6.98
C GLY A 340 2.34 -15.47 5.63
N GLY A 341 1.16 -15.06 5.20
CA GLY A 341 0.63 -15.43 3.90
C GLY A 341 -0.35 -14.37 3.37
N ALA A 342 -0.33 -14.19 2.06
CA ALA A 342 -1.29 -13.38 1.36
C ALA A 342 -2.08 -14.26 0.39
N ARG A 343 -3.41 -14.12 0.39
CA ARG A 343 -4.32 -14.84 -0.50
C ARG A 343 -5.21 -13.86 -1.24
N GLN A 344 -5.25 -14.03 -2.57
CA GLN A 344 -6.25 -13.40 -3.41
C GLN A 344 -7.43 -14.36 -3.53
N PHE A 345 -8.63 -13.94 -3.09
CA PHE A 345 -9.86 -14.75 -3.18
C PHE A 345 -10.50 -14.64 -4.56
N ASP A 346 -10.53 -13.42 -5.06
CA ASP A 346 -11.04 -13.03 -6.38
C ASP A 346 -10.28 -11.79 -6.88
N ALA A 347 -10.64 -11.28 -8.07
CA ALA A 347 -10.01 -10.10 -8.66
C ALA A 347 -10.07 -8.82 -7.80
N LEU A 348 -10.96 -8.80 -6.81
CA LEU A 348 -11.26 -7.60 -6.02
C LEU A 348 -10.93 -7.74 -4.54
N THR A 349 -10.71 -8.96 -4.02
CA THR A 349 -10.60 -9.23 -2.59
C THR A 349 -9.32 -9.96 -2.25
N SER A 350 -8.51 -9.40 -1.37
CA SER A 350 -7.30 -10.05 -0.84
C SER A 350 -7.26 -10.00 0.69
N LEU A 351 -6.61 -10.99 1.28
CA LEU A 351 -6.34 -11.10 2.71
C LEU A 351 -4.86 -11.39 2.91
N ARG A 352 -4.22 -10.60 3.78
CA ARG A 352 -2.87 -10.86 4.30
C ARG A 352 -2.97 -11.13 5.80
N VAL A 353 -2.29 -12.18 6.26
CA VAL A 353 -2.19 -12.51 7.69
C VAL A 353 -0.72 -12.73 8.01
N THR A 354 -0.25 -12.13 9.11
CA THR A 354 1.10 -12.31 9.66
C THR A 354 1.03 -12.67 11.11
N ALA A 355 2.03 -13.42 11.58
CA ALA A 355 2.28 -13.66 12.98
C ALA A 355 3.77 -13.49 13.23
N ALA A 356 4.14 -12.78 14.29
CA ALA A 356 5.53 -12.56 14.64
C ALA A 356 5.80 -12.77 16.13
N VAL A 357 7.04 -13.09 16.46
CA VAL A 357 7.57 -13.03 17.81
C VAL A 357 8.68 -12.00 17.86
N ASN A 358 8.68 -11.21 18.93
CA ASN A 358 9.58 -10.10 19.17
C ASN A 358 10.35 -10.36 20.46
N ASN A 359 11.64 -10.10 20.43
CA ASN A 359 12.48 -10.02 21.62
C ASN A 359 13.14 -8.63 21.62
N ILE A 360 12.89 -7.84 22.63
CA ILE A 360 13.45 -6.49 22.82
C ILE A 360 14.32 -6.52 24.06
N ASP A 361 15.62 -6.45 23.88
CA ASP A 361 16.60 -6.41 24.97
C ASP A 361 16.98 -4.94 25.21
N ALA A 362 16.27 -4.29 26.12
CA ALA A 362 16.51 -2.88 26.48
C ALA A 362 17.53 -2.77 27.60
N ASP A 363 18.21 -1.61 27.68
CA ASP A 363 19.22 -1.30 28.71
C ASP A 363 18.66 -1.52 30.13
N LEU A 364 17.38 -1.26 30.33
CA LEU A 364 16.71 -1.58 31.60
C LEU A 364 15.66 -2.68 31.43
N PRO A 365 15.72 -3.75 32.27
CA PRO A 365 14.85 -4.92 32.12
C PRO A 365 13.36 -4.64 32.18
N TYR A 366 12.90 -3.52 32.76
CA TYR A 366 11.49 -3.16 32.80
C TYR A 366 11.01 -2.46 31.51
N GLU A 367 11.89 -2.16 30.57
CA GLU A 367 11.60 -1.67 29.22
C GLU A 367 11.83 -2.77 28.18
N GLY A 368 12.62 -3.83 28.49
CA GLY A 368 12.78 -5.03 27.67
C GLY A 368 11.62 -5.97 27.80
N TYR A 369 11.28 -6.70 26.72
CA TYR A 369 10.16 -7.64 26.72
C TYR A 369 10.27 -8.70 25.61
N ASP A 370 9.66 -9.85 25.88
CA ASP A 370 9.26 -10.83 24.91
C ASP A 370 7.81 -10.58 24.50
N GLY A 371 7.53 -10.66 23.20
CA GLY A 371 6.18 -10.43 22.72
C GLY A 371 5.83 -11.26 21.48
N PHE A 372 4.55 -11.31 21.18
CA PHE A 372 4.08 -11.80 19.89
C PHE A 372 2.95 -10.91 19.37
N ASP A 373 2.86 -10.81 18.05
CA ASP A 373 1.79 -10.10 17.39
C ASP A 373 1.16 -10.91 16.25
N ILE A 374 -0.10 -10.64 15.98
CA ILE A 374 -0.84 -11.16 14.85
C ILE A 374 -1.49 -9.98 14.14
N ASN A 375 -1.24 -9.85 12.85
CA ASN A 375 -1.87 -8.84 12.02
C ASN A 375 -2.67 -9.50 10.90
N ALA A 376 -3.87 -8.99 10.63
CA ALA A 376 -4.70 -9.40 9.50
C ALA A 376 -5.21 -8.17 8.76
N THR A 377 -4.99 -8.12 7.45
CA THR A 377 -5.44 -7.02 6.58
C THR A 377 -6.27 -7.57 5.44
N LEU A 378 -7.54 -7.17 5.39
CA LEU A 378 -8.47 -7.46 4.30
C LEU A 378 -8.57 -6.22 3.41
N SER A 379 -8.36 -6.40 2.11
CA SER A 379 -8.59 -5.34 1.12
C SER A 379 -9.66 -5.77 0.12
N ARG A 380 -10.55 -4.85 -0.25
CA ARG A 380 -11.58 -5.07 -1.27
C ARG A 380 -11.72 -3.86 -2.17
N LEU A 381 -11.56 -4.08 -3.47
CA LEU A 381 -11.88 -3.09 -4.48
C LEU A 381 -13.39 -3.02 -4.68
N LEU A 382 -13.92 -1.81 -4.76
CA LEU A 382 -15.33 -1.50 -4.93
C LEU A 382 -15.57 -0.85 -6.31
N PRO A 383 -16.81 -0.80 -6.79
CA PRO A 383 -17.14 -0.11 -8.03
C PRO A 383 -16.65 1.35 -8.06
N ARG A 384 -16.38 1.87 -9.26
CA ARG A 384 -15.94 3.25 -9.52
C ARG A 384 -14.58 3.61 -8.91
N GLY A 385 -13.73 2.62 -8.66
CA GLY A 385 -12.37 2.82 -8.14
C GLY A 385 -12.29 3.09 -6.64
N ALA A 386 -13.39 2.95 -5.91
CA ALA A 386 -13.36 2.97 -4.44
C ALA A 386 -12.75 1.68 -3.89
N PHE A 387 -12.33 1.68 -2.63
CA PHE A 387 -11.84 0.48 -1.94
C PHE A 387 -12.17 0.51 -0.46
N LEU A 388 -12.15 -0.65 0.15
CA LEU A 388 -12.25 -0.87 1.58
C LEU A 388 -11.00 -1.62 2.04
N LEU A 389 -10.41 -1.12 3.13
CA LEU A 389 -9.30 -1.77 3.82
C LEU A 389 -9.69 -1.93 5.28
N ALA A 390 -9.63 -3.16 5.80
CA ALA A 390 -9.85 -3.45 7.21
C ALA A 390 -8.62 -4.13 7.77
N SER A 391 -8.05 -3.60 8.84
CA SER A 391 -6.90 -4.18 9.53
C SER A 391 -7.21 -4.42 11.00
N VAL A 392 -6.66 -5.52 11.51
CA VAL A 392 -6.71 -5.92 12.91
C VAL A 392 -5.30 -6.26 13.30
N ASN A 393 -4.79 -5.63 14.33
CA ASN A 393 -3.53 -6.00 14.98
C ASN A 393 -3.80 -6.39 16.44
N PHE A 394 -3.25 -7.51 16.83
CA PHE A 394 -3.24 -7.98 18.22
C PHE A 394 -1.79 -8.16 18.63
N GLU A 395 -1.40 -7.57 19.76
CA GLU A 395 -0.06 -7.71 20.34
C GLU A 395 -0.16 -8.12 21.81
N ARG A 396 0.78 -8.97 22.25
CA ARG A 396 0.95 -9.33 23.65
C ARG A 396 2.41 -9.26 24.02
N GLN A 397 2.70 -8.66 25.19
CA GLN A 397 4.06 -8.39 25.65
C GLN A 397 4.23 -8.79 27.11
N TYR A 398 5.39 -9.37 27.42
CA TYR A 398 5.80 -9.82 28.74
C TYR A 398 7.14 -9.17 29.07
N TYR A 399 7.13 -8.21 29.99
CA TYR A 399 8.32 -7.45 30.36
C TYR A 399 9.25 -8.25 31.25
N ASP A 400 10.58 -8.06 31.07
CA ASP A 400 11.63 -8.84 31.76
C ASP A 400 11.83 -8.42 33.19
N GLY A 401 11.59 -7.17 33.53
CA GLY A 401 11.73 -6.60 34.86
C GLY A 401 10.46 -5.90 35.36
N ASN A 402 10.50 -5.54 36.61
CA ASN A 402 9.50 -4.65 37.20
C ASN A 402 10.08 -3.23 37.32
N ASP A 403 9.28 -2.21 37.01
CA ASP A 403 9.62 -0.82 37.29
C ASP A 403 9.41 -0.53 38.78
N PRO A 404 10.49 -0.30 39.57
CA PRO A 404 10.43 -0.11 41.01
C PRO A 404 9.70 1.19 41.42
N PHE A 405 9.55 2.13 40.49
CA PHE A 405 8.81 3.38 40.72
C PHE A 405 7.29 3.18 40.56
N ILE A 406 6.86 2.13 39.84
CA ILE A 406 5.45 1.85 39.58
C ILE A 406 4.98 0.70 40.46
N SER A 407 5.57 -0.50 40.32
CA SER A 407 5.11 -1.72 41.01
C SER A 407 6.21 -2.75 41.14
N ALA A 408 6.10 -3.60 42.17
CA ALA A 408 6.91 -4.81 42.28
C ALA A 408 6.52 -5.90 41.28
N ARG A 409 5.39 -5.76 40.57
CA ARG A 409 4.94 -6.70 39.53
C ARG A 409 5.58 -6.38 38.19
N LYS A 410 5.94 -7.43 37.45
CA LYS A 410 6.32 -7.31 36.05
C LYS A 410 5.10 -6.92 35.23
N ARG A 411 5.30 -6.01 34.27
CA ARG A 411 4.27 -5.54 33.34
C ARG A 411 3.92 -6.62 32.32
N GLN A 412 2.65 -6.71 31.98
CA GLN A 412 2.11 -7.58 30.91
C GLN A 412 1.03 -6.81 30.19
N ASP A 413 1.17 -6.65 28.88
CA ASP A 413 0.23 -5.90 28.07
C ASP A 413 -0.41 -6.76 27.00
N ARG A 414 -1.60 -6.34 26.59
CA ARG A 414 -2.36 -6.90 25.49
C ARG A 414 -3.02 -5.75 24.77
N ASP A 415 -2.62 -5.54 23.53
CA ASP A 415 -3.04 -4.40 22.73
C ASP A 415 -3.84 -4.88 21.51
N TRP A 416 -4.95 -4.19 21.23
CA TRP A 416 -5.75 -4.36 20.03
C TRP A 416 -5.76 -3.05 19.25
N ASN A 417 -5.50 -3.13 17.94
CA ASN A 417 -5.68 -2.03 17.01
C ASN A 417 -6.58 -2.48 15.86
N LEU A 418 -7.66 -1.74 15.64
CA LEU A 418 -8.64 -1.98 14.58
C LEU A 418 -8.73 -0.75 13.72
N ASP A 419 -8.51 -0.86 12.41
CA ASP A 419 -8.68 0.23 11.47
C ASP A 419 -9.59 -0.18 10.32
N LEU A 420 -10.51 0.70 9.95
CA LEU A 420 -11.36 0.57 8.77
C LEU A 420 -11.20 1.80 7.90
N THR A 421 -10.63 1.61 6.70
CA THR A 421 -10.43 2.68 5.73
C THR A 421 -11.33 2.49 4.52
N TYR A 422 -12.07 3.53 4.18
CA TYR A 422 -12.81 3.65 2.91
C TYR A 422 -12.11 4.68 2.03
N GLY A 423 -11.57 4.23 0.90
CA GLY A 423 -10.94 5.09 -0.10
C GLY A 423 -11.84 5.30 -1.30
N VAL A 424 -11.98 6.55 -1.75
CA VAL A 424 -12.81 6.90 -2.90
C VAL A 424 -12.14 7.97 -3.75
N PRO A 425 -12.05 7.79 -5.10
CA PRO A 425 -11.56 8.85 -5.99
C PRO A 425 -12.42 10.11 -5.88
N VAL A 426 -11.79 11.29 -5.74
CA VAL A 426 -12.48 12.58 -5.60
C VAL A 426 -13.41 12.83 -6.78
N GLY A 427 -13.04 12.43 -8.01
CA GLY A 427 -13.91 12.51 -9.18
C GLY A 427 -15.22 11.73 -9.02
N THR A 428 -15.21 10.60 -8.32
CA THR A 428 -16.43 9.83 -8.01
C THR A 428 -17.33 10.58 -7.03
N VAL A 429 -16.74 11.21 -6.01
CA VAL A 429 -17.48 12.04 -5.03
C VAL A 429 -18.16 13.22 -5.72
N ILE A 430 -17.41 13.96 -6.56
CA ILE A 430 -17.96 15.09 -7.34
C ILE A 430 -19.14 14.64 -8.23
N GLY A 431 -19.02 13.47 -8.88
CA GLY A 431 -20.08 12.91 -9.71
C GLY A 431 -21.37 12.60 -8.96
N VAL A 432 -21.28 12.14 -7.71
CA VAL A 432 -22.45 11.87 -6.84
C VAL A 432 -23.22 13.15 -6.51
N PHE A 433 -22.52 14.28 -6.35
CA PHE A 433 -23.15 15.60 -6.08
C PHE A 433 -23.54 16.36 -7.35
N GLY A 434 -23.65 15.69 -8.50
CA GLY A 434 -24.11 16.27 -9.77
C GLY A 434 -23.06 17.11 -10.51
N GLY A 435 -21.81 17.10 -10.05
CA GLY A 435 -20.70 17.70 -10.78
C GLY A 435 -20.21 16.81 -11.93
N ASN A 436 -19.34 17.34 -12.78
CA ASN A 436 -18.71 16.55 -13.83
C ASN A 436 -17.70 15.56 -13.19
N PRO A 437 -17.95 14.22 -13.21
CA PRO A 437 -17.03 13.24 -12.64
C PRO A 437 -15.68 13.21 -13.37
N ALA A 438 -15.66 13.79 -14.57
CA ALA A 438 -14.46 14.01 -15.35
C ALA A 438 -13.68 15.27 -14.95
N GLY A 439 -14.04 16.06 -13.94
CA GLY A 439 -13.37 17.25 -13.41
C GLY A 439 -11.96 17.59 -13.95
N PRO A 440 -11.27 18.62 -13.54
CA PRO A 440 -9.90 18.90 -13.95
C PRO A 440 -9.01 17.67 -13.74
N GLU A 441 -8.16 17.33 -14.70
CA GLU A 441 -7.27 16.14 -14.66
C GLU A 441 -6.59 15.92 -13.30
N PRO A 442 -6.08 16.94 -12.58
CA PRO A 442 -5.43 16.74 -11.29
C PRO A 442 -6.33 16.11 -10.23
N LEU A 443 -7.63 16.36 -10.24
CA LEU A 443 -8.57 15.86 -9.24
C LEU A 443 -8.97 14.39 -9.44
N ARG A 444 -8.78 13.84 -10.65
CA ARG A 444 -9.12 12.44 -10.95
C ARG A 444 -8.18 11.45 -10.29
N GLU A 445 -6.95 11.87 -10.03
CA GLU A 445 -5.88 11.05 -9.45
C GLU A 445 -5.83 11.15 -7.93
N ILE A 446 -6.63 12.06 -7.35
CA ILE A 446 -6.72 12.22 -5.90
C ILE A 446 -7.75 11.25 -5.34
N VAL A 447 -7.36 10.54 -4.29
CA VAL A 447 -8.21 9.63 -3.51
C VAL A 447 -8.44 10.24 -2.13
N LEU A 448 -9.70 10.33 -1.72
CA LEU A 448 -10.09 10.63 -0.35
C LEU A 448 -10.14 9.32 0.44
N ASN A 449 -9.36 9.23 1.50
CA ASN A 449 -9.35 8.12 2.44
C ASN A 449 -9.99 8.57 3.75
N LEU A 450 -10.97 7.82 4.21
CA LEU A 450 -11.65 8.00 5.49
C LEU A 450 -11.33 6.79 6.34
N THR A 451 -10.64 6.99 7.47
CA THR A 451 -10.26 5.90 8.37
C THR A 451 -10.91 6.11 9.73
N ALA A 452 -11.57 5.07 10.24
CA ALA A 452 -11.99 4.96 11.63
C ALA A 452 -11.09 3.93 12.31
N GLY A 453 -10.44 4.33 13.39
CA GLY A 453 -9.52 3.52 14.19
C GLY A 453 -10.03 3.35 15.62
N PHE A 454 -9.71 2.21 16.21
CA PHE A 454 -9.90 1.90 17.62
C PHE A 454 -8.65 1.23 18.16
N GLU A 455 -8.16 1.70 19.29
CA GLU A 455 -7.03 1.17 20.01
C GLU A 455 -7.46 0.87 21.45
N ASP A 456 -7.17 -0.35 21.94
CA ASP A 456 -7.40 -0.80 23.30
C ASP A 456 -6.09 -1.38 23.84
N SER A 457 -5.48 -0.70 24.80
CA SER A 457 -4.31 -1.16 25.54
C SER A 457 -4.70 -1.63 26.92
N HIS A 458 -4.61 -2.94 27.14
CA HIS A 458 -4.95 -3.59 28.39
C HIS A 458 -3.70 -4.08 29.10
N SER A 459 -3.45 -3.57 30.31
CA SER A 459 -2.28 -3.92 31.11
C SER A 459 -2.67 -4.44 32.50
N ASN A 460 -1.80 -5.29 33.08
CA ASN A 460 -1.91 -5.65 34.50
C ASN A 460 -1.51 -4.50 35.44
N LEU A 461 -0.96 -3.40 34.92
CA LEU A 461 -0.64 -2.16 35.62
C LEU A 461 -1.53 -1.03 35.08
N PRO A 462 -2.39 -0.40 35.91
CA PRO A 462 -3.34 0.63 35.47
C PRO A 462 -2.70 1.80 34.71
N ASN A 463 -1.43 2.11 34.98
CA ASN A 463 -0.67 3.18 34.30
C ASN A 463 -0.61 3.06 32.78
N TYR A 464 -0.90 1.87 32.23
CA TYR A 464 -0.72 1.53 30.84
C TYR A 464 -2.01 1.03 30.19
N GLN A 465 -3.13 1.18 30.89
CA GLN A 465 -4.44 0.75 30.40
C GLN A 465 -5.22 1.95 29.90
N TYR A 466 -5.53 1.99 28.60
CA TYR A 466 -6.29 3.07 27.97
C TYR A 466 -6.98 2.59 26.71
N ASP A 467 -7.99 3.33 26.27
CA ASP A 467 -8.55 3.22 24.93
C ASP A 467 -8.45 4.54 24.16
N ASN A 468 -8.53 4.47 22.83
CA ASN A 468 -8.53 5.62 21.94
C ASN A 468 -9.35 5.34 20.69
N TYR A 469 -10.20 6.26 20.29
CA TYR A 469 -10.92 6.26 19.02
C TYR A 469 -10.32 7.34 18.12
N ARG A 470 -10.01 6.95 16.87
CA ARG A 470 -9.43 7.83 15.88
C ARG A 470 -10.31 7.95 14.66
N LEU A 471 -10.48 9.16 14.16
CA LEU A 471 -11.09 9.44 12.87
C LEU A 471 -10.10 10.24 12.01
N GLN A 472 -9.81 9.77 10.79
CA GLN A 472 -8.82 10.39 9.92
C GLN A 472 -9.37 10.61 8.51
N PHE A 473 -8.98 11.73 7.90
CA PHE A 473 -9.31 12.14 6.55
C PHE A 473 -8.03 12.48 5.80
N LEU A 474 -7.71 11.74 4.73
CA LEU A 474 -6.52 11.99 3.93
C LEU A 474 -6.88 12.14 2.45
N PHE A 475 -6.33 13.16 1.80
CA PHE A 475 -6.28 13.29 0.36
C PHE A 475 -4.92 12.78 -0.11
N SER A 476 -4.93 11.74 -0.93
CA SER A 476 -3.71 11.07 -1.39
C SER A 476 -3.61 11.12 -2.91
N ARG A 477 -2.41 11.35 -3.42
CA ARG A 477 -2.07 11.26 -4.84
C ARG A 477 -0.79 10.47 -5.04
N ASN A 478 -0.80 9.60 -6.06
CA ASN A 478 0.36 8.80 -6.46
C ASN A 478 0.82 9.21 -7.85
N TRP A 479 2.14 9.23 -8.06
CA TRP A 479 2.79 9.47 -9.35
C TRP A 479 3.71 8.29 -9.67
N ASN A 480 3.69 7.85 -10.93
CA ASN A 480 4.60 6.86 -11.50
C ASN A 480 5.34 7.51 -12.66
N PHE A 481 6.70 7.37 -12.70
CA PHE A 481 7.58 8.04 -13.67
C PHE A 481 8.39 7.04 -14.49
#